data_1e2a7c12ef1e8c0deb49cc78b9960caa
#
_entry.id   1e2a7c12ef1e8c0deb49cc78b9960caa
#
_cell.length_a   1.000
_cell.length_b   1.000
_cell.length_c   1.000
_cell.angle_alpha   90.00
_cell.angle_beta   90.00
_cell.angle_gamma   90.00
#
_symmetry.space_group_name_H-M   'P 1'
#
loop_
_entity.id
_entity.type
_entity.pdbx_description
1 polymer ?
#
loop_
_entity_poly.entity_id
_entity_poly.type
_entity_poly.pdbx_seq_one_letter_code
_entity_poly.pdbx_strand_id
1 'polypeptide(L)'
;MTKNYIFREFECGLSVEQAAELCLKTVRTVKEWDKGKTIPPECKRLMRMTKGRELSPSEQWENFKMHYDRLELPTGQLVTAQQVLTGIALIEIGAEPDREIMSKLLRYARVLATNK
;
A
#
# COMPACT_ATOMS: atom_id res chain seq x y z
N MET A 1 -14.21 -19.24 13.16
CA MET A 1 -13.55 -17.93 13.16
C MET A 1 -14.45 -16.88 12.53
N THR A 2 -14.55 -15.71 13.15
CA THR A 2 -15.35 -14.62 12.58
C THR A 2 -14.62 -13.95 11.43
N LYS A 3 -15.37 -13.22 10.59
CA LYS A 3 -14.77 -12.44 9.50
C LYS A 3 -13.83 -11.36 10.05
N ASN A 4 -14.16 -10.77 11.20
CA ASN A 4 -13.32 -9.75 11.84
C ASN A 4 -12.00 -10.32 12.33
N TYR A 5 -12.01 -11.52 12.89
CA TYR A 5 -10.80 -12.20 13.33
C TYR A 5 -9.88 -12.47 12.13
N ILE A 6 -10.44 -13.02 11.06
CA ILE A 6 -9.70 -13.32 9.82
C ILE A 6 -9.10 -12.04 9.25
N PHE A 7 -9.89 -10.97 9.21
CA PHE A 7 -9.43 -9.67 8.72
C PHE A 7 -8.23 -9.16 9.52
N ARG A 8 -8.35 -9.14 10.86
CA ARG A 8 -7.29 -8.63 11.72
C ARG A 8 -6.03 -9.49 11.67
N GLU A 9 -6.18 -10.79 11.91
CA GLU A 9 -5.06 -11.72 12.09
C GLU A 9 -4.38 -12.08 10.76
N PHE A 10 -5.15 -12.41 9.76
CA PHE A 10 -4.61 -12.95 8.51
C PHE A 10 -4.48 -11.91 7.41
N GLU A 11 -5.49 -11.07 7.20
CA GLU A 11 -5.42 -10.08 6.14
C GLU A 11 -4.55 -8.88 6.51
N CYS A 12 -4.64 -8.39 7.74
CA CYS A 12 -3.87 -7.25 8.20
C CYS A 12 -2.61 -7.65 8.98
N GLY A 13 -2.53 -8.88 9.47
CA GLY A 13 -1.36 -9.36 10.19
C GLY A 13 -1.10 -8.63 11.50
N LEU A 14 -2.15 -8.17 12.17
CA LEU A 14 -2.04 -7.41 13.41
C LEU A 14 -2.44 -8.27 14.59
N SER A 15 -1.65 -8.23 15.67
CA SER A 15 -2.04 -8.84 16.94
C SER A 15 -3.15 -8.01 17.58
N VAL A 16 -3.79 -8.56 18.60
CA VAL A 16 -4.82 -7.83 19.34
C VAL A 16 -4.24 -6.53 19.91
N GLU A 17 -3.04 -6.60 20.46
CA GLU A 17 -2.35 -5.45 21.06
C GLU A 17 -1.99 -4.40 20.00
N GLN A 18 -1.49 -4.83 18.86
CA GLN A 18 -1.13 -3.93 17.76
C GLN A 18 -2.36 -3.22 17.20
N ALA A 19 -3.46 -3.94 17.03
CA ALA A 19 -4.70 -3.35 16.54
C ALA A 19 -5.27 -2.34 17.55
N ALA A 20 -5.22 -2.66 18.84
CA ALA A 20 -5.68 -1.77 19.88
C ALA A 20 -4.88 -0.46 19.91
N GLU A 21 -3.55 -0.57 19.82
CA GLU A 21 -2.67 0.61 19.80
C GLU A 21 -2.92 1.45 18.56
N LEU A 22 -2.98 0.83 17.40
CA LEU A 22 -3.20 1.51 16.12
C LEU A 22 -4.50 2.29 16.11
N CYS A 23 -5.58 1.69 16.61
CA CYS A 23 -6.91 2.26 16.59
C CYS A 23 -7.25 3.10 17.81
N LEU A 24 -6.31 3.22 18.76
CA LEU A 24 -6.51 3.94 20.03
C LEU A 24 -7.71 3.37 20.79
N LYS A 25 -7.81 2.06 20.81
CA LYS A 25 -8.85 1.31 21.53
C LYS A 25 -8.21 0.41 22.58
N THR A 26 -9.04 -0.20 23.41
CA THR A 26 -8.55 -1.16 24.39
C THR A 26 -8.45 -2.56 23.78
N VAL A 27 -7.61 -3.39 24.37
CA VAL A 27 -7.50 -4.81 23.98
C VAL A 27 -8.87 -5.50 24.09
N ARG A 28 -9.64 -5.16 25.12
CA ARG A 28 -10.98 -5.70 25.30
C ARG A 28 -11.89 -5.39 24.11
N THR A 29 -11.85 -4.16 23.59
CA THR A 29 -12.62 -3.75 22.44
C THR A 29 -12.26 -4.58 21.20
N VAL A 30 -10.96 -4.79 20.97
CA VAL A 30 -10.49 -5.60 19.84
C VAL A 30 -10.95 -7.05 19.97
N LYS A 31 -10.90 -7.60 21.18
CA LYS A 31 -11.40 -8.96 21.43
C LYS A 31 -12.90 -9.08 21.15
N GLU A 32 -13.67 -8.02 21.42
CA GLU A 32 -15.09 -7.99 21.10
C GLU A 32 -15.31 -8.00 19.58
N TRP A 33 -14.46 -7.27 18.82
CA TRP A 33 -14.51 -7.34 17.37
C TRP A 33 -14.27 -8.76 16.86
N ASP A 34 -13.30 -9.44 17.44
CA ASP A 34 -12.98 -10.83 17.07
C ASP A 34 -14.17 -11.77 17.30
N LYS A 35 -15.06 -11.41 18.21
CA LYS A 35 -16.28 -12.18 18.49
C LYS A 35 -17.44 -11.82 17.57
N GLY A 36 -17.26 -10.83 16.69
CA GLY A 36 -18.26 -10.44 15.71
C GLY A 36 -18.83 -9.04 15.83
N LYS A 37 -18.44 -8.28 16.86
CA LYS A 37 -18.88 -6.89 16.99
C LYS A 37 -18.29 -6.06 15.85
N THR A 38 -19.07 -5.14 15.30
CA THR A 38 -18.67 -4.34 14.14
C THR A 38 -17.43 -3.50 14.45
N ILE A 39 -16.44 -3.59 13.57
CA ILE A 39 -15.24 -2.73 13.61
C ILE A 39 -15.61 -1.39 13.00
N PRO A 40 -15.34 -0.26 13.68
CA PRO A 40 -15.60 1.05 13.09
C PRO A 40 -14.88 1.21 11.73
N PRO A 41 -15.52 1.84 10.74
CA PRO A 41 -14.92 1.98 9.40
C PRO A 41 -13.55 2.65 9.41
N GLU A 42 -13.34 3.66 10.25
CA GLU A 42 -12.05 4.34 10.36
C GLU A 42 -10.96 3.43 10.89
N CYS A 43 -11.30 2.53 11.81
CA CYS A 43 -10.36 1.54 12.34
C CYS A 43 -10.00 0.50 11.28
N LYS A 44 -10.99 0.04 10.52
CA LYS A 44 -10.75 -0.89 9.41
C LYS A 44 -9.79 -0.30 8.38
N ARG A 45 -9.98 0.96 8.04
CA ARG A 45 -9.11 1.65 7.08
C ARG A 45 -7.67 1.74 7.59
N LEU A 46 -7.49 2.14 8.85
CA LEU A 46 -6.17 2.19 9.46
C LEU A 46 -5.46 0.84 9.42
N MET A 47 -6.20 -0.22 9.73
CA MET A 47 -5.66 -1.57 9.74
C MET A 47 -5.24 -2.03 8.34
N ARG A 48 -6.05 -1.73 7.31
CA ARG A 48 -5.70 -2.06 5.92
C ARG A 48 -4.48 -1.26 5.45
N MET A 49 -4.42 0.02 5.76
CA MET A 49 -3.33 0.89 5.35
C MET A 49 -2.00 0.47 5.97
N THR A 50 -2.03 0.02 7.22
CA THR A 50 -0.83 -0.44 7.92
C THR A 50 -0.20 -1.64 7.21
N LYS A 51 -0.99 -2.50 6.60
CA LYS A 51 -0.52 -3.66 5.86
C LYS A 51 -0.29 -3.36 4.37
N GLY A 52 -0.50 -2.12 3.93
CA GLY A 52 -0.38 -1.77 2.52
C GLY A 52 -1.55 -2.26 1.67
N ARG A 53 -2.64 -2.68 2.30
CA ARG A 53 -3.84 -3.15 1.59
C ARG A 53 -4.65 -2.01 1.00
N GLU A 54 -4.44 -0.80 1.50
CA GLU A 54 -5.10 0.40 1.00
C GLU A 54 -4.09 1.54 1.01
N LEU A 55 -3.71 2.04 -0.16
CA LEU A 55 -2.72 3.12 -0.29
C LEU A 55 -3.36 4.49 -0.08
N SER A 56 -4.61 4.63 -0.49
CA SER A 56 -5.34 5.89 -0.42
C SER A 56 -6.84 5.60 -0.41
N PRO A 57 -7.66 6.43 0.24
CA PRO A 57 -9.12 6.30 0.18
C PRO A 57 -9.70 6.70 -1.17
N SER A 58 -8.91 7.28 -2.08
CA SER A 58 -9.37 7.67 -3.40
C SER A 58 -9.68 6.45 -4.26
N GLU A 59 -10.77 6.52 -5.04
CA GLU A 59 -11.17 5.45 -5.95
C GLU A 59 -10.10 5.13 -6.99
N GLN A 60 -9.28 6.12 -7.36
CA GLN A 60 -8.21 5.93 -8.33
C GLN A 60 -7.18 4.93 -7.86
N TRP A 61 -7.02 4.78 -6.56
CA TRP A 61 -6.04 3.86 -5.96
C TRP A 61 -6.68 2.58 -5.44
N GLU A 62 -7.96 2.37 -5.75
CA GLU A 62 -8.64 1.13 -5.39
C GLU A 62 -7.94 -0.05 -6.08
N ASN A 63 -7.73 -1.11 -5.32
CA ASN A 63 -7.05 -2.33 -5.78
C ASN A 63 -5.55 -2.21 -6.02
N PHE A 64 -4.93 -1.06 -5.70
CA PHE A 64 -3.49 -0.97 -5.59
C PHE A 64 -3.09 -1.35 -4.18
N LYS A 65 -2.08 -2.20 -4.04
CA LYS A 65 -1.62 -2.69 -2.73
C LYS A 65 -0.11 -2.79 -2.70
N MET A 66 0.47 -2.73 -1.50
CA MET A 66 1.90 -3.00 -1.34
C MET A 66 2.10 -4.43 -0.84
N HIS A 67 3.03 -5.15 -1.48
CA HIS A 67 3.51 -6.46 -1.03
C HIS A 67 5.00 -6.32 -0.75
N TYR A 68 5.36 -6.10 0.51
CA TYR A 68 6.74 -5.78 0.92
C TYR A 68 7.22 -4.53 0.20
N ASP A 69 8.19 -4.64 -0.69
CA ASP A 69 8.77 -3.53 -1.45
C ASP A 69 8.24 -3.41 -2.87
N ARG A 70 7.19 -4.17 -3.22
CA ARG A 70 6.60 -4.15 -4.56
C ARG A 70 5.16 -3.67 -4.52
N LEU A 71 4.80 -2.92 -5.54
CA LEU A 71 3.42 -2.45 -5.71
C LEU A 71 2.64 -3.46 -6.54
N GLU A 72 1.51 -3.90 -6.01
CA GLU A 72 0.57 -4.74 -6.77
C GLU A 72 -0.42 -3.83 -7.49
N LEU A 73 -0.47 -3.97 -8.82
CA LEU A 73 -1.42 -3.25 -9.65
C LEU A 73 -2.76 -3.96 -9.66
N PRO A 74 -3.86 -3.26 -10.04
CA PRO A 74 -5.18 -3.92 -10.16
C PRO A 74 -5.19 -5.12 -11.10
N THR A 75 -4.23 -5.18 -12.03
CA THR A 75 -4.07 -6.32 -12.95
C THR A 75 -3.45 -7.55 -12.28
N GLY A 76 -2.99 -7.41 -11.04
CA GLY A 76 -2.29 -8.48 -10.33
C GLY A 76 -0.79 -8.46 -10.52
N GLN A 77 -0.27 -7.61 -11.41
CA GLN A 77 1.17 -7.51 -11.66
C GLN A 77 1.86 -6.82 -10.49
N LEU A 78 3.02 -7.35 -10.07
CA LEU A 78 3.87 -6.74 -9.06
C LEU A 78 4.97 -5.94 -9.75
N VAL A 79 5.16 -4.69 -9.32
CA VAL A 79 6.19 -3.82 -9.87
C VAL A 79 7.11 -3.30 -8.78
N THR A 80 8.37 -3.12 -9.14
CA THR A 80 9.37 -2.54 -8.23
C THR A 80 9.36 -1.02 -8.34
N ALA A 81 9.97 -0.35 -7.36
CA ALA A 81 10.15 1.10 -7.42
C ALA A 81 10.92 1.51 -8.67
N GLN A 82 11.94 0.70 -9.06
CA GLN A 82 12.73 0.97 -10.27
C GLN A 82 11.88 0.90 -11.52
N GLN A 83 10.99 -0.09 -11.62
CA GLN A 83 10.09 -0.20 -12.77
C GLN A 83 9.14 0.99 -12.87
N VAL A 84 8.65 1.49 -11.74
CA VAL A 84 7.78 2.67 -11.73
C VAL A 84 8.54 3.88 -12.25
N LEU A 85 9.74 4.12 -11.76
CA LEU A 85 10.57 5.25 -12.20
C LEU A 85 10.92 5.15 -13.68
N THR A 86 11.35 3.97 -14.14
CA THR A 86 11.68 3.73 -15.52
C THR A 86 10.47 3.89 -16.44
N GLY A 87 9.32 3.40 -16.01
CA GLY A 87 8.07 3.52 -16.75
C GLY A 87 7.67 4.98 -16.97
N ILE A 88 7.77 5.80 -15.93
CA ILE A 88 7.47 7.22 -16.03
C ILE A 88 8.44 7.92 -16.98
N ALA A 89 9.74 7.58 -16.90
CA ALA A 89 10.75 8.14 -17.79
C ALA A 89 10.44 7.81 -19.27
N LEU A 90 10.04 6.57 -19.55
CA LEU A 90 9.69 6.14 -20.91
C LEU A 90 8.43 6.86 -21.41
N ILE A 91 7.45 7.07 -20.56
CA ILE A 91 6.23 7.81 -20.94
C ILE A 91 6.58 9.26 -21.30
N GLU A 92 7.44 9.90 -20.52
CA GLU A 92 7.85 11.27 -20.79
C GLU A 92 8.63 11.38 -22.10
N ILE A 93 9.51 10.41 -22.40
CA ILE A 93 10.24 10.39 -23.67
C ILE A 93 9.27 10.31 -24.85
N GLY A 94 8.24 9.46 -24.75
CA GLY A 94 7.24 9.32 -25.79
C GLY A 94 6.40 10.58 -25.98
N ALA A 95 6.22 11.37 -24.93
CA ALA A 95 5.40 12.58 -24.96
C ALA A 95 6.15 13.79 -25.52
N GLU A 96 7.47 13.92 -25.22
CA GLU A 96 8.27 15.09 -25.57
C GLU A 96 9.69 14.69 -25.97
N PRO A 97 9.98 14.46 -27.28
CA PRO A 97 11.32 14.07 -27.68
C PRO A 97 12.24 15.29 -27.84
N ASP A 98 12.77 15.82 -26.73
CA ASP A 98 13.71 16.95 -26.75
C ASP A 98 14.81 16.80 -25.68
N ARG A 99 15.65 17.86 -25.55
CA ARG A 99 16.79 17.87 -24.63
C ARG A 99 16.39 17.75 -23.15
N GLU A 100 15.26 18.30 -22.80
CA GLU A 100 14.78 18.24 -21.41
C GLU A 100 14.54 16.80 -20.98
N ILE A 101 14.08 15.98 -21.89
CA ILE A 101 13.82 14.57 -21.62
C ILE A 101 15.12 13.82 -21.37
N MET A 102 16.17 14.12 -22.14
CA MET A 102 17.47 13.52 -21.89
C MET A 102 17.98 13.85 -20.50
N SER A 103 17.79 15.10 -20.04
CA SER A 103 18.15 15.50 -18.68
C SER A 103 17.34 14.75 -17.62
N LYS A 104 16.04 14.57 -17.86
CA LYS A 104 15.18 13.82 -16.96
C LYS A 104 15.60 12.34 -16.89
N LEU A 105 15.91 11.75 -18.04
CA LEU A 105 16.39 10.38 -18.12
C LEU A 105 17.65 10.18 -17.27
N LEU A 106 18.61 11.10 -17.39
CA LEU A 106 19.83 11.02 -16.60
C LEU A 106 19.54 11.14 -15.12
N ARG A 107 18.57 11.97 -14.75
CA ARG A 107 18.16 12.11 -13.35
C ARG A 107 17.56 10.81 -12.81
N TYR A 108 16.66 10.19 -13.57
CA TYR A 108 16.06 8.92 -13.17
C TYR A 108 17.11 7.81 -13.07
N ALA A 109 18.04 7.77 -14.02
CA ALA A 109 19.13 6.80 -13.98
C ALA A 109 19.98 6.94 -12.72
N ARG A 110 20.25 8.18 -12.29
CA ARG A 110 21.00 8.43 -11.05
C ARG A 110 20.23 7.93 -9.83
N VAL A 111 18.92 8.18 -9.78
CA VAL A 111 18.08 7.71 -8.68
C VAL A 111 18.11 6.19 -8.61
N LEU A 112 17.97 5.52 -9.74
CA LEU A 112 18.02 4.07 -9.80
C LEU A 112 19.37 3.52 -9.34
N ALA A 113 20.45 4.20 -9.72
CA ALA A 113 21.80 3.79 -9.32
C ALA A 113 22.02 3.92 -7.81
N THR A 114 21.43 4.94 -7.17
CA THR A 114 21.58 5.17 -5.74
C THR A 114 20.68 4.30 -4.86
N ASN A 115 19.66 3.70 -5.44
CA ASN A 115 18.69 2.88 -4.70
C ASN A 115 19.02 1.38 -4.69
N LYS A 116 20.23 1.02 -4.98
CA LYS A 116 20.66 -0.39 -4.96
C LYS A 116 21.02 -0.87 -3.58
#